data_41e4138fe45ede5cad1247fb564b837c
#
_entry.id   41e4138fe45ede5cad1247fb564b837c
#
_cell.length_a   1.000
_cell.length_b   1.000
_cell.length_c   1.000
_cell.angle_alpha   90.00
_cell.angle_beta   90.00
_cell.angle_gamma   90.00
#
_symmetry.space_group_name_H-M   'P 1'
#
loop_
_entity.id
_entity.type
_entity.pdbx_description
1 polymer ?
#
loop_
_entity_poly.entity_id
_entity_poly.type
_entity_poly.pdbx_seq_one_letter_code
_entity_poly.pdbx_strand_id
1 'polypeptide(L)'
;MPQSVPAEIFKAYDIRGLYGEQIDGDVAEAVGRGFALVLADLADKPASELRIGLGRDMRLTAPELAARYRDGMVAEGATVLDAGQVGSEMLYYLVGARDLDGGLMCTASHNPKAYTGAKLVKQGAIALSGDAGIQDVRRRIEAGLGPKPPGAGSGAGSGAGSGAGSGSVEEVDVYDDFQEAALKFIEPGKVKGLRVVVDGGNGMAGPMVGPLLERLGLDLVTAYWEPDGEFPDHEPNPMLPENRDFIMRTVVQEGADLGIAWDGDADRCFFIDDTGAFVDGDFLTVLLAESLLRKSPGEAILYDVRASRAVADTVERAGGSAHPNRVGHAFFKTRMRDEGAMFGGEVSGHYYFRDFYCADSGTIPALLILELLSVEGRKLSELLEPYRSRYFISGEINSEVADGKARLAEIEARYADARIDHLDGVSVDYDDWHFNVRSSNTEPLMRLCLESLVSVEDMERRRDEVLGIIRA
;
A
#
# COMPACT_ATOMS: atom_id res chain seq x y z
N MET A 1 30.17 -8.68 -19.97
CA MET A 1 29.04 -9.61 -20.18
C MET A 1 27.81 -8.88 -19.71
N PRO A 2 26.60 -9.05 -20.32
CA PRO A 2 25.41 -8.47 -19.78
C PRO A 2 25.22 -8.99 -18.34
N GLN A 3 24.86 -8.09 -17.43
CA GLN A 3 24.64 -8.44 -16.02
C GLN A 3 23.35 -9.25 -15.95
N SER A 4 23.42 -10.49 -15.47
CA SER A 4 22.23 -11.33 -15.33
C SER A 4 21.54 -10.97 -14.03
N VAL A 5 20.31 -10.47 -14.12
CA VAL A 5 19.42 -10.27 -12.97
C VAL A 5 18.29 -11.31 -13.01
N PRO A 6 17.89 -11.90 -11.87
CA PRO A 6 16.79 -12.84 -11.85
C PRO A 6 15.50 -12.20 -12.33
N ALA A 7 14.88 -12.77 -13.37
CA ALA A 7 13.65 -12.19 -13.97
C ALA A 7 12.47 -12.21 -12.99
N GLU A 8 12.42 -13.20 -12.11
CA GLU A 8 11.37 -13.43 -11.14
C GLU A 8 11.28 -12.37 -10.02
N ILE A 9 12.34 -11.56 -9.83
CA ILE A 9 12.26 -10.46 -8.84
C ILE A 9 11.41 -9.28 -9.33
N PHE A 10 11.23 -9.12 -10.65
CA PHE A 10 10.43 -8.06 -11.26
C PHE A 10 8.95 -8.47 -11.27
N LYS A 11 8.26 -8.19 -10.16
CA LYS A 11 6.85 -8.54 -9.96
C LYS A 11 5.92 -7.57 -10.72
N ALA A 12 4.61 -7.77 -10.54
CA ALA A 12 3.59 -6.93 -11.19
C ALA A 12 3.62 -5.47 -10.72
N TYR A 13 4.06 -5.21 -9.48
CA TYR A 13 3.95 -3.89 -8.85
C TYR A 13 5.23 -3.37 -8.21
N ASP A 14 6.21 -4.24 -7.99
CA ASP A 14 7.47 -3.91 -7.32
C ASP A 14 8.60 -4.87 -7.75
N ILE A 15 9.79 -4.65 -7.19
CA ILE A 15 10.90 -5.59 -7.24
C ILE A 15 10.96 -6.27 -5.89
N ARG A 16 10.97 -7.62 -5.88
CA ARG A 16 10.96 -8.40 -4.64
C ARG A 16 11.64 -9.74 -4.79
N GLY A 17 12.52 -10.07 -3.83
CA GLY A 17 13.24 -11.35 -3.82
C GLY A 17 13.92 -11.61 -2.48
N LEU A 18 14.54 -12.77 -2.36
CA LEU A 18 15.32 -13.18 -1.21
C LEU A 18 16.71 -12.52 -1.25
N TYR A 19 17.11 -11.92 -0.12
CA TYR A 19 18.42 -11.32 0.03
C TYR A 19 19.53 -12.38 -0.05
N GLY A 20 20.58 -12.08 -0.81
CA GLY A 20 21.75 -12.93 -1.00
C GLY A 20 21.54 -14.07 -2.00
N GLU A 21 20.31 -14.45 -2.29
CA GLU A 21 19.99 -15.49 -3.29
C GLU A 21 19.53 -14.87 -4.63
N GLN A 22 18.63 -13.91 -4.58
CA GLN A 22 18.02 -13.27 -5.74
C GLN A 22 18.38 -11.78 -5.85
N ILE A 23 18.54 -11.10 -4.72
CA ILE A 23 18.92 -9.70 -4.66
C ILE A 23 20.12 -9.54 -3.74
N ASP A 24 21.19 -9.02 -4.31
CA ASP A 24 22.42 -8.61 -3.63
C ASP A 24 22.79 -7.17 -4.01
N GLY A 25 23.94 -6.68 -3.56
CA GLY A 25 24.42 -5.34 -3.86
C GLY A 25 24.66 -5.09 -5.35
N ASP A 26 25.05 -6.11 -6.12
CA ASP A 26 25.31 -5.94 -7.55
C ASP A 26 23.99 -5.88 -8.35
N VAL A 27 22.98 -6.67 -7.97
CA VAL A 27 21.62 -6.60 -8.51
C VAL A 27 21.00 -5.25 -8.16
N ALA A 28 21.14 -4.78 -6.92
CA ALA A 28 20.61 -3.47 -6.49
C ALA A 28 21.26 -2.32 -7.28
N GLU A 29 22.58 -2.32 -7.49
CA GLU A 29 23.24 -1.31 -8.32
C GLU A 29 22.74 -1.34 -9.77
N ALA A 30 22.59 -2.54 -10.35
CA ALA A 30 22.07 -2.68 -11.70
C ALA A 30 20.63 -2.15 -11.83
N VAL A 31 19.78 -2.42 -10.84
CA VAL A 31 18.42 -1.89 -10.79
C VAL A 31 18.44 -0.37 -10.67
N GLY A 32 19.26 0.21 -9.81
CA GLY A 32 19.44 1.67 -9.69
C GLY A 32 19.82 2.32 -11.01
N ARG A 33 20.80 1.75 -11.73
CA ARG A 33 21.21 2.21 -13.07
C ARG A 33 20.07 2.09 -14.08
N GLY A 34 19.44 0.91 -14.15
CA GLY A 34 18.31 0.64 -15.07
C GLY A 34 17.14 1.58 -14.81
N PHE A 35 16.82 1.84 -13.54
CA PHE A 35 15.76 2.75 -13.15
C PHE A 35 16.03 4.19 -13.58
N ALA A 36 17.23 4.73 -13.34
CA ALA A 36 17.58 6.07 -13.78
C ALA A 36 17.48 6.23 -15.31
N LEU A 37 17.92 5.22 -16.06
CA LEU A 37 17.82 5.24 -17.52
C LEU A 37 16.37 5.17 -18.01
N VAL A 38 15.53 4.36 -17.38
CA VAL A 38 14.09 4.30 -17.70
C VAL A 38 13.39 5.62 -17.36
N LEU A 39 13.71 6.24 -16.23
CA LEU A 39 13.18 7.57 -15.90
C LEU A 39 13.62 8.63 -16.90
N ALA A 40 14.86 8.59 -17.38
CA ALA A 40 15.36 9.49 -18.40
C ALA A 40 14.54 9.37 -19.71
N ASP A 41 14.29 8.13 -20.13
CA ASP A 41 13.45 7.85 -21.31
C ASP A 41 12.00 8.34 -21.09
N LEU A 42 11.43 8.14 -19.91
CA LEU A 42 10.05 8.57 -19.57
C LEU A 42 9.90 10.09 -19.45
N ALA A 43 10.93 10.78 -18.98
CA ALA A 43 10.96 12.23 -18.79
C ALA A 43 11.47 12.98 -20.05
N ASP A 44 11.90 12.27 -21.08
CA ASP A 44 12.52 12.82 -22.31
C ASP A 44 13.67 13.80 -21.98
N LYS A 45 14.54 13.40 -21.06
CA LYS A 45 15.72 14.20 -20.67
C LYS A 45 16.91 13.31 -20.26
N PRO A 46 18.15 13.82 -20.32
CA PRO A 46 19.31 13.04 -19.94
C PRO A 46 19.28 12.68 -18.44
N ALA A 47 19.82 11.50 -18.08
CA ALA A 47 19.86 11.04 -16.71
C ALA A 47 20.60 12.03 -15.76
N SER A 48 21.53 12.82 -16.29
CA SER A 48 22.26 13.86 -15.54
C SER A 48 21.41 15.06 -15.10
N GLU A 49 20.20 15.18 -15.61
CA GLU A 49 19.22 16.21 -15.21
C GLU A 49 18.13 15.66 -14.30
N LEU A 50 18.14 14.35 -14.00
CA LEU A 50 17.16 13.74 -13.11
C LEU A 50 17.43 14.08 -11.65
N ARG A 51 16.35 14.32 -10.93
CA ARG A 51 16.29 14.39 -9.48
C ARG A 51 15.43 13.24 -8.96
N ILE A 52 16.01 12.31 -8.22
CA ILE A 52 15.37 11.05 -7.80
C ILE A 52 15.37 10.95 -6.28
N GLY A 53 14.21 10.72 -5.69
CA GLY A 53 14.07 10.45 -4.26
C GLY A 53 14.53 9.02 -3.92
N LEU A 54 15.17 8.86 -2.77
CA LEU A 54 15.54 7.57 -2.22
C LEU A 54 15.09 7.50 -0.77
N GLY A 55 14.47 6.37 -0.39
CA GLY A 55 14.15 6.03 0.98
C GLY A 55 14.42 4.55 1.24
N ARG A 56 14.54 4.19 2.51
CA ARG A 56 14.67 2.81 2.96
C ARG A 56 13.88 2.55 4.23
N ASP A 57 13.37 1.32 4.37
CA ASP A 57 12.74 0.89 5.61
C ASP A 57 13.79 0.44 6.67
N MET A 58 13.30 -0.18 7.76
CA MET A 58 14.08 -0.65 8.91
C MET A 58 14.81 -1.97 8.67
N ARG A 59 14.61 -2.66 7.54
CA ARG A 59 15.22 -3.98 7.28
C ARG A 59 16.73 -3.93 7.40
N LEU A 60 17.34 -4.98 7.99
CA LEU A 60 18.79 -5.04 8.22
C LEU A 60 19.61 -4.93 6.92
N THR A 61 19.04 -5.39 5.81
CA THR A 61 19.66 -5.33 4.48
C THR A 61 19.47 -3.98 3.79
N ALA A 62 18.52 -3.15 4.25
CA ALA A 62 18.14 -1.92 3.58
C ALA A 62 19.27 -0.86 3.52
N PRO A 63 20.10 -0.65 4.55
CA PRO A 63 21.20 0.32 4.45
C PRO A 63 22.21 0.01 3.33
N GLU A 64 22.60 -1.26 3.19
CA GLU A 64 23.49 -1.71 2.13
C GLU A 64 22.85 -1.55 0.75
N LEU A 65 21.65 -2.10 0.60
CA LEU A 65 20.97 -2.14 -0.70
C LEU A 65 20.55 -0.74 -1.17
N ALA A 66 20.07 0.13 -0.27
CA ALA A 66 19.77 1.53 -0.60
C ALA A 66 21.01 2.28 -1.08
N ALA A 67 22.18 2.05 -0.43
CA ALA A 67 23.44 2.61 -0.90
C ALA A 67 23.79 2.13 -2.32
N ARG A 68 23.58 0.84 -2.61
CA ARG A 68 23.85 0.28 -3.94
C ARG A 68 22.87 0.77 -5.01
N TYR A 69 21.55 0.87 -4.70
CA TYR A 69 20.56 1.52 -5.58
C TYR A 69 20.97 2.96 -5.88
N ARG A 70 21.35 3.74 -4.86
CA ARG A 70 21.84 5.11 -4.96
C ARG A 70 23.05 5.20 -5.87
N ASP A 71 24.07 4.38 -5.62
CA ASP A 71 25.31 4.36 -6.39
C ASP A 71 25.02 4.08 -7.88
N GLY A 72 24.06 3.20 -8.18
CA GLY A 72 23.59 2.95 -9.52
C GLY A 72 22.97 4.19 -10.19
N MET A 73 22.06 4.89 -9.50
CA MET A 73 21.42 6.10 -10.03
C MET A 73 22.44 7.24 -10.23
N VAL A 74 23.32 7.44 -9.27
CA VAL A 74 24.41 8.44 -9.34
C VAL A 74 25.40 8.12 -10.48
N ALA A 75 25.66 6.83 -10.73
CA ALA A 75 26.54 6.41 -11.82
C ALA A 75 26.01 6.79 -13.21
N GLU A 76 24.71 6.94 -13.39
CA GLU A 76 24.09 7.44 -14.63
C GLU A 76 24.00 8.99 -14.66
N GLY A 77 24.46 9.67 -13.60
CA GLY A 77 24.54 11.13 -13.52
C GLY A 77 23.41 11.79 -12.72
N ALA A 78 22.44 11.03 -12.20
CA ALA A 78 21.31 11.59 -11.49
C ALA A 78 21.70 12.24 -10.14
N THR A 79 20.95 13.26 -9.73
CA THR A 79 20.98 13.77 -8.36
C THR A 79 20.00 12.99 -7.50
N VAL A 80 20.47 12.32 -6.47
CA VAL A 80 19.66 11.53 -5.55
C VAL A 80 19.41 12.32 -4.27
N LEU A 81 18.13 12.52 -3.94
CA LEU A 81 17.67 13.07 -2.66
C LEU A 81 17.42 11.90 -1.71
N ASP A 82 18.35 11.67 -0.80
CA ASP A 82 18.35 10.53 0.14
C ASP A 82 17.63 10.94 1.44
N ALA A 83 16.41 10.44 1.65
CA ALA A 83 15.64 10.69 2.87
C ALA A 83 16.00 9.74 4.02
N GLY A 84 16.95 8.83 3.80
CA GLY A 84 17.39 7.88 4.82
C GLY A 84 16.30 6.84 5.17
N GLN A 85 16.12 6.62 6.47
CA GLN A 85 15.14 5.64 6.96
C GLN A 85 13.77 6.31 7.08
N VAL A 86 12.85 5.92 6.20
CA VAL A 86 11.48 6.45 6.07
C VAL A 86 10.51 5.34 5.69
N GLY A 87 9.20 5.59 5.78
CA GLY A 87 8.20 4.69 5.21
C GLY A 87 7.87 5.01 3.76
N SER A 88 7.14 4.11 3.10
CA SER A 88 6.82 4.24 1.68
C SER A 88 6.04 5.51 1.35
N GLU A 89 5.07 5.89 2.17
CA GLU A 89 4.28 7.10 1.95
C GLU A 89 5.10 8.40 2.09
N MET A 90 6.16 8.40 2.90
CA MET A 90 7.08 9.54 3.01
C MET A 90 7.92 9.70 1.73
N LEU A 91 8.32 8.61 1.09
CA LEU A 91 8.95 8.68 -0.23
C LEU A 91 7.98 9.26 -1.27
N TYR A 92 6.72 8.82 -1.28
CA TYR A 92 5.71 9.37 -2.21
C TYR A 92 5.51 10.86 -1.97
N TYR A 93 5.46 11.28 -0.71
CA TYR A 93 5.43 12.69 -0.33
C TYR A 93 6.66 13.45 -0.84
N LEU A 94 7.87 12.94 -0.62
CA LEU A 94 9.11 13.56 -1.11
C LEU A 94 9.07 13.78 -2.63
N VAL A 95 8.68 12.74 -3.38
CA VAL A 95 8.61 12.82 -4.84
C VAL A 95 7.59 13.87 -5.29
N GLY A 96 6.40 13.90 -4.69
CA GLY A 96 5.36 14.84 -5.04
C GLY A 96 5.65 16.27 -4.59
N ALA A 97 6.07 16.46 -3.33
CA ALA A 97 6.27 17.78 -2.73
C ALA A 97 7.50 18.53 -3.30
N ARG A 98 8.52 17.81 -3.74
CA ARG A 98 9.74 18.38 -4.34
C ARG A 98 9.74 18.32 -5.87
N ASP A 99 8.62 17.87 -6.48
CA ASP A 99 8.47 17.69 -7.93
C ASP A 99 9.65 16.92 -8.55
N LEU A 100 9.96 15.76 -7.97
CA LEU A 100 11.05 14.91 -8.42
C LEU A 100 10.62 14.08 -9.63
N ASP A 101 11.59 13.69 -10.45
CA ASP A 101 11.37 12.86 -11.64
C ASP A 101 10.94 11.43 -11.30
N GLY A 102 11.24 11.00 -10.09
CA GLY A 102 10.83 9.71 -9.56
C GLY A 102 11.41 9.43 -8.19
N GLY A 103 11.19 8.21 -7.70
CA GLY A 103 11.71 7.77 -6.42
C GLY A 103 11.82 6.26 -6.32
N LEU A 104 12.73 5.81 -5.48
CA LEU A 104 12.98 4.42 -5.15
C LEU A 104 12.87 4.23 -3.64
N MET A 105 11.97 3.34 -3.20
CA MET A 105 11.86 2.90 -1.82
C MET A 105 12.45 1.52 -1.66
N CYS A 106 13.57 1.40 -0.93
CA CYS A 106 14.16 0.12 -0.57
C CYS A 106 13.35 -0.52 0.55
N THR A 107 12.49 -1.50 0.21
CA THR A 107 11.56 -2.16 1.13
C THR A 107 11.09 -3.49 0.57
N ALA A 108 10.62 -4.36 1.45
CA ALA A 108 9.78 -5.51 1.10
C ALA A 108 8.43 -5.48 1.83
N SER A 109 8.00 -4.29 2.29
CA SER A 109 6.71 -4.04 2.97
C SER A 109 6.49 -5.06 4.11
N HIS A 110 5.41 -5.79 4.07
CA HIS A 110 4.99 -6.78 5.07
C HIS A 110 5.63 -8.18 4.93
N ASN A 111 6.54 -8.39 3.98
CA ASN A 111 7.16 -9.71 3.80
C ASN A 111 8.10 -10.06 4.95
N PRO A 112 8.31 -11.38 5.21
CA PRO A 112 9.27 -11.86 6.18
C PRO A 112 10.67 -11.24 6.02
N LYS A 113 11.48 -11.26 7.07
CA LYS A 113 12.80 -10.58 7.13
C LYS A 113 13.81 -10.99 6.06
N ALA A 114 13.67 -12.20 5.51
CA ALA A 114 14.56 -12.69 4.45
C ALA A 114 14.34 -11.98 3.09
N TYR A 115 13.20 -11.33 2.92
CA TYR A 115 12.86 -10.62 1.70
C TYR A 115 13.41 -9.19 1.70
N THR A 116 13.72 -8.73 0.48
CA THR A 116 14.10 -7.34 0.18
C THR A 116 13.56 -6.95 -1.19
N GLY A 117 13.71 -5.67 -1.57
CA GLY A 117 13.27 -5.22 -2.88
C GLY A 117 13.20 -3.71 -3.00
N ALA A 118 12.42 -3.25 -3.97
CA ALA A 118 12.21 -1.82 -4.20
C ALA A 118 10.82 -1.54 -4.78
N LYS A 119 10.14 -0.52 -4.26
CA LYS A 119 9.02 0.14 -4.91
C LYS A 119 9.55 1.30 -5.74
N LEU A 120 9.12 1.40 -6.99
CA LEU A 120 9.58 2.41 -7.95
C LEU A 120 8.43 3.32 -8.35
N VAL A 121 8.67 4.63 -8.31
CA VAL A 121 7.70 5.62 -8.79
C VAL A 121 8.35 6.60 -9.75
N LYS A 122 7.59 7.11 -10.72
CA LYS A 122 7.96 8.26 -11.56
C LYS A 122 7.36 9.54 -11.00
N GLN A 123 7.60 10.66 -11.68
CA GLN A 123 7.07 11.99 -11.32
C GLN A 123 5.60 11.93 -10.90
N GLY A 124 5.23 12.70 -9.87
CA GLY A 124 3.90 12.70 -9.27
C GLY A 124 3.61 11.48 -8.40
N ALA A 125 4.63 10.74 -7.95
CA ALA A 125 4.51 9.49 -7.17
C ALA A 125 3.70 8.39 -7.88
N ILE A 126 3.73 8.35 -9.22
CA ILE A 126 3.04 7.34 -10.01
C ILE A 126 3.86 6.05 -9.99
N ALA A 127 3.27 4.98 -9.47
CA ALA A 127 3.95 3.69 -9.40
C ALA A 127 4.35 3.17 -10.79
N LEU A 128 5.57 2.70 -10.95
CA LEU A 128 5.93 1.84 -12.05
C LEU A 128 5.37 0.44 -11.79
N SER A 129 4.67 -0.11 -12.77
CA SER A 129 4.10 -1.46 -12.70
C SER A 129 4.72 -2.37 -13.74
N GLY A 130 4.37 -3.66 -13.75
CA GLY A 130 4.83 -4.63 -14.73
C GLY A 130 4.62 -4.16 -16.18
N ASP A 131 3.47 -3.55 -16.46
CA ASP A 131 3.10 -3.05 -17.79
C ASP A 131 3.58 -1.61 -18.04
N ALA A 132 4.06 -0.91 -17.02
CA ALA A 132 4.39 0.52 -17.07
C ALA A 132 5.73 0.85 -16.40
N GLY A 133 6.80 0.16 -16.78
CA GLY A 133 8.16 0.55 -16.45
C GLY A 133 9.01 -0.48 -15.70
N ILE A 134 8.46 -1.33 -14.83
CA ILE A 134 9.28 -2.34 -14.10
C ILE A 134 9.94 -3.32 -15.09
N GLN A 135 9.20 -3.82 -16.07
CA GLN A 135 9.77 -4.69 -17.11
C GLN A 135 10.72 -3.94 -18.04
N ASP A 136 10.57 -2.60 -18.17
CA ASP A 136 11.52 -1.79 -18.93
C ASP A 136 12.86 -1.70 -18.20
N VAL A 137 12.84 -1.56 -16.85
CA VAL A 137 14.06 -1.62 -16.02
C VAL A 137 14.79 -2.95 -16.25
N ARG A 138 14.06 -4.08 -16.20
CA ARG A 138 14.62 -5.39 -16.49
C ARG A 138 15.24 -5.46 -17.89
N ARG A 139 14.46 -5.10 -18.92
CA ARG A 139 14.93 -5.12 -20.33
C ARG A 139 16.17 -4.25 -20.53
N ARG A 140 16.22 -3.09 -19.86
CA ARG A 140 17.38 -2.19 -19.94
C ARG A 140 18.64 -2.82 -19.35
N ILE A 141 18.51 -3.54 -18.24
CA ILE A 141 19.64 -4.26 -17.62
C ILE A 141 20.09 -5.42 -18.52
N GLU A 142 19.18 -6.25 -19.01
CA GLU A 142 19.47 -7.40 -19.88
C GLU A 142 20.11 -7.00 -21.23
N ALA A 143 19.71 -5.85 -21.78
CA ALA A 143 20.30 -5.28 -22.99
C ALA A 143 21.74 -4.74 -22.77
N GLY A 144 22.15 -4.59 -21.53
CA GLY A 144 23.44 -4.07 -21.11
C GLY A 144 23.42 -2.56 -20.82
N LEU A 145 23.84 -2.22 -19.60
CA LEU A 145 23.84 -0.83 -19.09
C LEU A 145 24.96 0.04 -19.64
N GLY A 146 25.86 -0.53 -20.47
CA GLY A 146 27.02 0.20 -20.96
C GLY A 146 28.09 0.45 -19.88
N PRO A 147 29.24 1.04 -20.25
CA PRO A 147 30.27 1.44 -19.30
C PRO A 147 29.72 2.56 -18.40
N LYS A 148 30.14 2.56 -17.13
CA LYS A 148 29.82 3.68 -16.22
C LYS A 148 30.43 4.96 -16.78
N PRO A 149 29.71 6.09 -16.78
CA PRO A 149 30.25 7.37 -17.20
C PRO A 149 31.55 7.73 -16.45
N PRO A 150 32.48 8.41 -17.09
CA PRO A 150 33.74 8.83 -16.46
C PRO A 150 33.47 9.74 -15.24
N GLY A 151 33.94 9.39 -14.07
CA GLY A 151 33.72 10.13 -12.83
C GLY A 151 32.76 9.43 -11.84
N ALA A 152 32.09 8.35 -12.21
CA ALA A 152 31.29 7.50 -11.32
C ALA A 152 32.24 6.67 -10.41
N GLY A 153 32.78 7.30 -9.36
CA GLY A 153 33.58 6.63 -8.34
C GLY A 153 32.71 6.19 -7.15
N SER A 154 33.07 5.08 -6.50
CA SER A 154 32.52 4.65 -5.21
C SER A 154 32.91 5.67 -4.12
N GLY A 155 32.14 6.75 -4.02
CA GLY A 155 32.39 7.83 -3.06
C GLY A 155 31.53 7.68 -1.81
N ALA A 156 32.04 6.97 -0.81
CA ALA A 156 31.72 7.28 0.57
C ALA A 156 32.43 8.63 0.93
N GLY A 157 31.74 9.74 0.64
CA GLY A 157 32.29 11.06 0.96
C GLY A 157 31.26 12.15 0.66
N SER A 158 30.82 12.84 1.74
CA SER A 158 30.11 14.11 1.68
C SER A 158 31.01 15.18 1.04
N GLY A 159 30.96 15.34 -0.28
CA GLY A 159 31.72 16.33 -0.99
C GLY A 159 31.14 16.58 -2.39
N ALA A 160 30.71 17.80 -2.62
CA ALA A 160 30.26 18.30 -3.91
C ALA A 160 31.38 18.14 -4.98
N GLY A 161 31.30 17.09 -5.79
CA GLY A 161 32.14 16.91 -6.97
C GLY A 161 31.60 17.74 -8.13
N SER A 162 32.16 18.89 -8.40
CA SER A 162 31.82 19.78 -9.51
C SER A 162 32.49 19.35 -10.82
N GLY A 163 32.10 18.19 -11.35
CA GLY A 163 32.43 17.78 -12.72
C GLY A 163 31.13 17.68 -13.54
N ALA A 164 31.08 18.34 -14.70
CA ALA A 164 29.94 18.22 -15.60
C ALA A 164 29.72 16.74 -15.98
N GLY A 165 28.62 16.12 -15.52
CA GLY A 165 28.23 14.74 -15.80
C GLY A 165 28.38 13.74 -14.64
N SER A 166 28.83 14.14 -13.45
CA SER A 166 28.82 13.30 -12.26
C SER A 166 27.54 13.53 -11.47
N GLY A 167 26.76 12.45 -11.18
CA GLY A 167 25.64 12.53 -10.27
C GLY A 167 26.03 12.95 -8.87
N SER A 168 25.06 13.36 -8.06
CA SER A 168 25.27 13.83 -6.69
C SER A 168 24.27 13.20 -5.71
N VAL A 169 24.56 13.31 -4.43
CA VAL A 169 23.68 12.90 -3.34
C VAL A 169 23.41 14.10 -2.44
N GLU A 170 22.14 14.32 -2.13
CA GLU A 170 21.67 15.32 -1.18
C GLU A 170 20.92 14.59 -0.06
N GLU A 171 21.38 14.69 1.17
CA GLU A 171 20.61 14.19 2.33
C GLU A 171 19.45 15.17 2.61
N VAL A 172 18.25 14.63 2.80
CA VAL A 172 17.05 15.42 3.05
C VAL A 172 16.26 14.85 4.22
N ASP A 173 15.78 15.73 5.09
CA ASP A 173 14.79 15.37 6.09
C ASP A 173 13.38 15.69 5.55
N VAL A 174 12.43 14.77 5.74
CA VAL A 174 11.05 14.90 5.26
C VAL A 174 10.04 14.65 6.36
N TYR A 175 10.46 14.36 7.59
CA TYR A 175 9.55 13.99 8.68
C TYR A 175 8.57 15.10 9.03
N ASP A 176 9.07 16.27 9.36
CA ASP A 176 8.23 17.40 9.76
C ASP A 176 7.30 17.84 8.63
N ASP A 177 7.83 17.99 7.41
CA ASP A 177 7.05 18.40 6.24
C ASP A 177 5.94 17.38 5.93
N PHE A 178 6.21 16.08 6.00
CA PHE A 178 5.24 15.02 5.82
C PHE A 178 4.15 15.06 6.89
N GLN A 179 4.55 15.18 8.16
CA GLN A 179 3.61 15.24 9.28
C GLN A 179 2.68 16.44 9.16
N GLU A 180 3.18 17.61 8.80
CA GLU A 180 2.36 18.80 8.54
C GLU A 180 1.42 18.59 7.35
N ALA A 181 1.84 17.88 6.31
CA ALA A 181 0.99 17.57 5.17
C ALA A 181 -0.14 16.59 5.56
N ALA A 182 0.17 15.55 6.35
CA ALA A 182 -0.82 14.59 6.84
C ALA A 182 -1.88 15.25 7.75
N LEU A 183 -1.47 16.18 8.62
CA LEU A 183 -2.40 16.92 9.50
C LEU A 183 -3.41 17.79 8.74
N LYS A 184 -3.15 18.14 7.48
CA LYS A 184 -4.12 18.95 6.67
C LYS A 184 -5.38 18.16 6.30
N PHE A 185 -5.38 16.84 6.44
CA PHE A 185 -6.55 16.00 6.15
C PHE A 185 -7.59 16.04 7.27
N ILE A 186 -7.22 16.49 8.46
CA ILE A 186 -8.08 16.58 9.63
C ILE A 186 -8.11 18.01 10.18
N GLU A 187 -9.02 18.25 11.12
CA GLU A 187 -8.99 19.41 11.99
C GLU A 187 -8.42 19.01 13.36
N PRO A 188 -7.11 19.18 13.61
CA PRO A 188 -6.45 18.66 14.81
C PRO A 188 -7.13 19.05 16.12
N GLY A 189 -7.69 20.27 16.18
CA GLY A 189 -8.43 20.78 17.35
C GLY A 189 -9.75 20.05 17.63
N LYS A 190 -10.24 19.21 16.72
CA LYS A 190 -11.44 18.37 16.94
C LYS A 190 -11.10 17.01 17.53
N VAL A 191 -9.85 16.57 17.42
CA VAL A 191 -9.41 15.29 18.00
C VAL A 191 -9.39 15.43 19.51
N LYS A 192 -10.05 14.49 20.20
CA LYS A 192 -10.11 14.42 21.67
C LYS A 192 -9.09 13.40 22.19
N GLY A 193 -8.82 13.45 23.47
CA GLY A 193 -7.94 12.48 24.13
C GLY A 193 -8.57 11.08 24.14
N LEU A 194 -8.41 10.35 23.05
CA LEU A 194 -8.77 8.94 22.95
C LEU A 194 -7.63 8.09 23.52
N ARG A 195 -7.96 6.95 24.14
CA ARG A 195 -7.01 5.91 24.50
C ARG A 195 -6.86 4.95 23.32
N VAL A 196 -5.65 4.85 22.77
CA VAL A 196 -5.38 4.12 21.54
C VAL A 196 -4.26 3.11 21.74
N VAL A 197 -4.50 1.86 21.42
CA VAL A 197 -3.43 0.85 21.32
C VAL A 197 -2.83 0.96 19.91
N VAL A 198 -1.51 1.12 19.82
CA VAL A 198 -0.81 1.20 18.54
C VAL A 198 0.22 0.08 18.40
N ASP A 199 0.17 -0.62 17.29
CA ASP A 199 1.07 -1.71 16.93
C ASP A 199 1.87 -1.34 15.68
N GLY A 200 3.16 -1.10 15.86
CA GLY A 200 4.08 -0.76 14.77
C GLY A 200 4.67 -1.95 14.05
N GLY A 201 4.49 -3.18 14.56
CA GLY A 201 5.10 -4.39 14.00
C GLY A 201 6.62 -4.30 13.84
N ASN A 202 7.32 -3.53 14.71
CA ASN A 202 8.73 -3.16 14.57
C ASN A 202 9.06 -2.50 13.21
N GLY A 203 8.05 -1.92 12.56
CA GLY A 203 8.12 -1.25 11.27
C GLY A 203 8.38 0.26 11.37
N MET A 204 7.99 0.98 10.33
CA MET A 204 8.23 2.42 10.20
C MET A 204 7.19 3.30 10.88
N ALA A 205 6.06 2.75 11.39
CA ALA A 205 4.97 3.54 11.95
C ALA A 205 5.41 4.38 13.18
N GLY A 206 6.22 3.80 14.08
CA GLY A 206 6.67 4.48 15.29
C GLY A 206 7.27 5.86 15.03
N PRO A 207 8.37 5.98 14.32
CA PRO A 207 9.00 7.27 14.04
C PRO A 207 8.15 8.19 13.14
N MET A 208 7.31 7.62 12.27
CA MET A 208 6.51 8.41 11.32
C MET A 208 5.25 9.00 11.96
N VAL A 209 4.48 8.16 12.65
CA VAL A 209 3.15 8.49 13.14
C VAL A 209 3.16 8.89 14.61
N GLY A 210 4.11 8.35 15.41
CA GLY A 210 4.22 8.63 16.84
C GLY A 210 4.17 10.11 17.20
N PRO A 211 5.03 10.96 16.65
CA PRO A 211 5.01 12.39 16.93
C PRO A 211 3.68 13.09 16.58
N LEU A 212 2.96 12.60 15.54
CA LEU A 212 1.63 13.12 15.18
C LEU A 212 0.60 12.78 16.27
N LEU A 213 0.58 11.52 16.72
CA LEU A 213 -0.36 11.06 17.75
C LEU A 213 -0.11 11.77 19.08
N GLU A 214 1.15 11.99 19.45
CA GLU A 214 1.53 12.77 20.63
C GLU A 214 1.06 14.23 20.54
N ARG A 215 1.24 14.88 19.39
CA ARG A 215 0.76 16.25 19.13
C ARG A 215 -0.77 16.37 19.21
N LEU A 216 -1.50 15.31 18.93
CA LEU A 216 -2.96 15.25 19.08
C LEU A 216 -3.41 15.01 20.52
N GLY A 217 -2.49 14.77 21.46
CA GLY A 217 -2.78 14.58 22.86
C GLY A 217 -3.51 13.27 23.18
N LEU A 218 -3.23 12.21 22.44
CA LEU A 218 -3.82 10.89 22.62
C LEU A 218 -3.13 10.15 23.78
N ASP A 219 -3.89 9.29 24.48
CA ASP A 219 -3.37 8.35 25.48
C ASP A 219 -2.95 7.05 24.78
N LEU A 220 -1.65 6.90 24.52
CA LEU A 220 -1.12 5.83 23.69
C LEU A 220 -0.65 4.63 24.52
N VAL A 221 -1.06 3.44 24.13
CA VAL A 221 -0.48 2.17 24.56
C VAL A 221 0.30 1.61 23.38
N THR A 222 1.62 1.79 23.38
CA THR A 222 2.49 1.43 22.26
C THR A 222 2.98 -0.01 22.36
N ALA A 223 2.95 -0.74 21.24
CA ALA A 223 3.51 -2.07 21.11
C ALA A 223 4.36 -2.17 19.86
N TYR A 224 5.51 -2.84 19.95
CA TYR A 224 6.40 -3.10 18.81
C TYR A 224 6.71 -1.84 18.00
N TRP A 225 6.91 -0.73 18.73
CA TRP A 225 6.89 0.64 18.19
C TRP A 225 8.22 1.09 17.63
N GLU A 226 9.34 0.52 18.15
CA GLU A 226 10.68 0.82 17.66
C GLU A 226 10.99 0.00 16.41
N PRO A 227 11.53 0.62 15.36
CA PRO A 227 11.94 -0.08 14.15
C PRO A 227 13.02 -1.14 14.42
N ASP A 228 12.73 -2.39 14.07
CA ASP A 228 13.69 -3.51 14.18
C ASP A 228 13.52 -4.48 13.01
N GLY A 229 14.51 -4.53 12.11
CA GLY A 229 14.49 -5.39 10.94
C GLY A 229 14.59 -6.90 11.22
N GLU A 230 14.76 -7.31 12.48
CA GLU A 230 14.66 -8.71 12.90
C GLU A 230 13.21 -9.16 13.10
N PHE A 231 12.27 -8.21 13.30
CA PHE A 231 10.87 -8.49 13.63
C PHE A 231 10.72 -9.53 14.76
N PRO A 232 11.25 -9.23 15.97
CA PRO A 232 11.34 -10.21 17.05
C PRO A 232 10.01 -10.66 17.59
N ASP A 233 8.95 -9.87 17.42
CA ASP A 233 7.66 -10.07 18.06
C ASP A 233 6.67 -10.79 17.13
N HIS A 234 6.44 -10.24 15.92
CA HIS A 234 5.64 -10.86 14.87
C HIS A 234 6.03 -10.29 13.49
N GLU A 235 5.64 -10.97 12.42
CA GLU A 235 5.78 -10.42 11.08
C GLU A 235 4.92 -9.14 10.94
N PRO A 236 5.43 -8.08 10.28
CA PRO A 236 4.72 -6.80 10.17
C PRO A 236 3.58 -6.88 9.13
N ASN A 237 2.67 -7.81 9.32
CA ASN A 237 1.55 -8.08 8.42
C ASN A 237 0.24 -8.28 9.20
N PRO A 238 -0.49 -7.21 9.54
CA PRO A 238 -1.74 -7.30 10.28
C PRO A 238 -2.89 -7.98 9.51
N MET A 239 -2.72 -8.30 8.22
CA MET A 239 -3.68 -9.12 7.48
C MET A 239 -3.75 -10.56 8.01
N LEU A 240 -2.65 -11.07 8.54
CA LEU A 240 -2.61 -12.42 9.12
C LEU A 240 -3.22 -12.42 10.52
N PRO A 241 -4.20 -13.28 10.80
CA PRO A 241 -4.87 -13.31 12.12
C PRO A 241 -3.92 -13.43 13.31
N GLU A 242 -2.89 -14.29 13.18
CA GLU A 242 -1.90 -14.52 14.22
C GLU A 242 -1.10 -13.27 14.60
N ASN A 243 -0.90 -12.33 13.68
CA ASN A 243 -0.13 -11.12 13.92
C ASN A 243 -0.96 -10.01 14.60
N ARG A 244 -2.27 -10.15 14.68
CA ARG A 244 -3.16 -9.16 15.31
C ARG A 244 -3.77 -9.62 16.64
N ASP A 245 -3.56 -10.86 17.03
CA ASP A 245 -4.08 -11.43 18.29
C ASP A 245 -3.67 -10.60 19.51
N PHE A 246 -2.44 -10.07 19.50
CA PHE A 246 -1.94 -9.26 20.61
C PHE A 246 -2.71 -7.95 20.73
N ILE A 247 -2.80 -7.17 19.67
CA ILE A 247 -3.47 -5.86 19.69
C ILE A 247 -4.97 -6.01 19.99
N MET A 248 -5.65 -7.03 19.45
CA MET A 248 -7.06 -7.32 19.71
C MET A 248 -7.33 -7.54 21.22
N ARG A 249 -6.47 -8.33 21.90
CA ARG A 249 -6.56 -8.54 23.33
C ARG A 249 -6.22 -7.30 24.14
N THR A 250 -5.19 -6.56 23.71
CA THR A 250 -4.70 -5.38 24.43
C THR A 250 -5.73 -4.26 24.43
N VAL A 251 -6.44 -4.04 23.32
CA VAL A 251 -7.54 -3.06 23.26
C VAL A 251 -8.57 -3.31 24.35
N VAL A 252 -9.00 -4.55 24.54
CA VAL A 252 -9.97 -4.93 25.58
C VAL A 252 -9.39 -4.81 26.98
N GLN A 253 -8.15 -5.26 27.18
CA GLN A 253 -7.48 -5.23 28.49
C GLN A 253 -7.24 -3.82 29.00
N GLU A 254 -6.87 -2.92 28.10
CA GLU A 254 -6.59 -1.52 28.39
C GLU A 254 -7.87 -0.65 28.39
N GLY A 255 -9.01 -1.19 27.97
CA GLY A 255 -10.25 -0.44 27.81
C GLY A 255 -10.08 0.70 26.81
N ALA A 256 -9.30 0.47 25.74
CA ALA A 256 -9.00 1.48 24.76
C ALA A 256 -10.21 1.74 23.83
N ASP A 257 -10.25 2.94 23.26
CA ASP A 257 -11.30 3.35 22.32
C ASP A 257 -11.14 2.63 20.96
N LEU A 258 -9.89 2.31 20.60
CA LEU A 258 -9.55 1.53 19.39
C LEU A 258 -8.09 1.03 19.45
N GLY A 259 -7.79 0.11 18.52
CA GLY A 259 -6.43 -0.28 18.16
C GLY A 259 -6.12 0.10 16.72
N ILE A 260 -4.87 0.46 16.42
CA ILE A 260 -4.38 0.72 15.07
C ILE A 260 -3.07 -0.04 14.88
N ALA A 261 -3.00 -0.86 13.83
CA ALA A 261 -1.80 -1.61 13.46
C ALA A 261 -1.34 -1.22 12.05
N TRP A 262 -0.02 -1.14 11.84
CA TRP A 262 0.58 -0.84 10.53
C TRP A 262 1.38 -2.02 10.01
N ASP A 263 1.57 -2.06 8.69
CA ASP A 263 2.53 -2.97 8.08
C ASP A 263 3.97 -2.38 8.13
N GLY A 264 4.95 -3.16 7.65
CA GLY A 264 6.36 -2.86 7.89
C GLY A 264 6.83 -1.51 7.36
N ASP A 265 6.41 -1.09 6.18
CA ASP A 265 6.77 0.21 5.60
C ASP A 265 5.67 1.28 5.77
N ALA A 266 4.65 0.97 6.57
CA ALA A 266 3.61 1.84 7.09
C ALA A 266 2.72 2.51 6.03
N ASP A 267 2.63 1.96 4.81
CA ASP A 267 1.70 2.48 3.81
C ASP A 267 0.28 1.90 3.93
N ARG A 268 0.08 0.94 4.85
CA ARG A 268 -1.22 0.39 5.23
C ARG A 268 -1.47 0.50 6.71
N CYS A 269 -2.74 0.69 7.08
CA CYS A 269 -3.17 0.61 8.47
C CYS A 269 -4.45 -0.21 8.62
N PHE A 270 -4.58 -0.83 9.77
CA PHE A 270 -5.66 -1.74 10.14
C PHE A 270 -6.19 -1.36 11.52
N PHE A 271 -7.48 -1.59 11.74
CA PHE A 271 -8.14 -1.13 12.94
C PHE A 271 -8.77 -2.28 13.74
N ILE A 272 -8.75 -2.10 15.04
CA ILE A 272 -9.44 -2.94 16.02
C ILE A 272 -10.45 -2.04 16.73
N ASP A 273 -11.71 -2.44 16.82
CA ASP A 273 -12.70 -1.65 17.53
C ASP A 273 -12.60 -1.83 19.07
N ASP A 274 -13.33 -1.03 19.79
CA ASP A 274 -13.35 -1.01 21.27
C ASP A 274 -13.78 -2.34 21.93
N THR A 275 -14.36 -3.26 21.15
CA THR A 275 -14.68 -4.62 21.62
C THR A 275 -13.56 -5.62 21.37
N GLY A 276 -12.46 -5.20 20.74
CA GLY A 276 -11.35 -6.04 20.33
C GLY A 276 -11.58 -6.77 19.00
N ALA A 277 -12.62 -6.42 18.24
CA ALA A 277 -12.89 -7.02 16.95
C ALA A 277 -12.11 -6.30 15.83
N PHE A 278 -11.56 -7.09 14.90
CA PHE A 278 -10.91 -6.56 13.70
C PHE A 278 -11.92 -5.86 12.80
N VAL A 279 -11.51 -4.74 12.22
CA VAL A 279 -12.34 -3.97 11.28
C VAL A 279 -11.94 -4.34 9.86
N ASP A 280 -12.88 -4.94 9.13
CA ASP A 280 -12.65 -5.29 7.74
C ASP A 280 -12.44 -4.04 6.87
N GLY A 281 -11.55 -4.14 5.88
CA GLY A 281 -11.21 -3.03 4.99
C GLY A 281 -12.41 -2.47 4.23
N ASP A 282 -13.42 -3.30 3.98
CA ASP A 282 -14.72 -2.91 3.41
C ASP A 282 -15.38 -1.81 4.24
N PHE A 283 -15.59 -2.08 5.52
CA PHE A 283 -16.30 -1.18 6.43
C PHE A 283 -15.45 0.02 6.82
N LEU A 284 -14.13 -0.13 6.83
CA LEU A 284 -13.26 1.01 7.00
C LEU A 284 -13.32 1.96 5.80
N THR A 285 -13.33 1.42 4.58
CA THR A 285 -13.54 2.21 3.35
C THR A 285 -14.87 2.98 3.41
N VAL A 286 -15.92 2.36 3.93
CA VAL A 286 -17.22 3.01 4.15
C VAL A 286 -17.11 4.21 5.08
N LEU A 287 -16.50 4.05 6.26
CA LEU A 287 -16.36 5.14 7.24
C LEU A 287 -15.51 6.29 6.71
N LEU A 288 -14.41 5.97 6.04
CA LEU A 288 -13.52 6.97 5.42
C LEU A 288 -14.22 7.73 4.30
N ALA A 289 -14.90 7.03 3.38
CA ALA A 289 -15.64 7.64 2.29
C ALA A 289 -16.75 8.57 2.80
N GLU A 290 -17.55 8.13 3.78
CA GLU A 290 -18.60 8.95 4.38
C GLU A 290 -18.02 10.20 5.06
N SER A 291 -16.93 10.05 5.83
CA SER A 291 -16.24 11.16 6.49
C SER A 291 -15.73 12.20 5.50
N LEU A 292 -15.13 11.74 4.40
CA LEU A 292 -14.59 12.62 3.35
C LEU A 292 -15.71 13.30 2.56
N LEU A 293 -16.77 12.58 2.19
CA LEU A 293 -17.93 13.14 1.47
C LEU A 293 -18.71 14.17 2.29
N ARG A 294 -18.72 14.06 3.63
CA ARG A 294 -19.27 15.13 4.50
C ARG A 294 -18.48 16.43 4.38
N LYS A 295 -17.16 16.35 4.18
CA LYS A 295 -16.29 17.53 3.97
C LYS A 295 -16.37 18.06 2.54
N SER A 296 -16.56 17.19 1.55
CA SER A 296 -16.57 17.49 0.11
C SER A 296 -17.65 16.68 -0.61
N PRO A 297 -18.93 17.09 -0.62
CA PRO A 297 -20.01 16.37 -1.29
C PRO A 297 -19.83 16.33 -2.81
N GLY A 298 -20.33 15.27 -3.44
CA GLY A 298 -20.35 15.13 -4.91
C GLY A 298 -19.11 14.52 -5.53
N GLU A 299 -18.11 14.17 -4.73
CA GLU A 299 -16.85 13.61 -5.19
C GLU A 299 -16.95 12.12 -5.60
N ALA A 300 -16.05 11.70 -6.49
CA ALA A 300 -15.91 10.31 -6.88
C ALA A 300 -15.05 9.52 -5.88
N ILE A 301 -15.49 8.31 -5.57
CA ILE A 301 -14.81 7.38 -4.68
C ILE A 301 -14.55 6.08 -5.44
N LEU A 302 -13.30 5.64 -5.47
CA LEU A 302 -12.93 4.33 -6.02
C LEU A 302 -12.93 3.26 -4.93
N TYR A 303 -13.37 2.06 -5.28
CA TYR A 303 -13.29 0.90 -4.39
C TYR A 303 -12.98 -0.36 -5.20
N ASP A 304 -12.36 -1.37 -4.60
CA ASP A 304 -12.03 -2.57 -5.38
C ASP A 304 -13.23 -3.52 -5.56
N VAL A 305 -13.19 -4.32 -6.61
CA VAL A 305 -14.29 -5.23 -7.00
C VAL A 305 -14.64 -6.30 -5.95
N ARG A 306 -13.78 -6.49 -4.94
CA ARG A 306 -14.00 -7.44 -3.83
C ARG A 306 -14.85 -6.84 -2.73
N ALA A 307 -14.95 -5.50 -2.70
CA ALA A 307 -15.54 -4.79 -1.58
C ALA A 307 -17.05 -5.04 -1.47
N SER A 308 -17.53 -4.97 -0.23
CA SER A 308 -18.93 -4.99 0.12
C SER A 308 -19.73 -3.92 -0.61
N ARG A 309 -20.97 -4.22 -0.96
CA ARG A 309 -21.97 -3.24 -1.43
C ARG A 309 -22.17 -2.07 -0.47
N ALA A 310 -21.85 -2.26 0.81
CA ALA A 310 -21.88 -1.20 1.80
C ALA A 310 -21.12 0.05 1.34
N VAL A 311 -20.02 -0.13 0.57
CA VAL A 311 -19.22 0.99 0.04
C VAL A 311 -20.04 1.82 -0.95
N ALA A 312 -20.55 1.18 -2.01
CA ALA A 312 -21.34 1.87 -3.04
C ALA A 312 -22.63 2.48 -2.45
N ASP A 313 -23.39 1.71 -1.66
CA ASP A 313 -24.63 2.18 -1.00
C ASP A 313 -24.38 3.40 -0.12
N THR A 314 -23.22 3.46 0.57
CA THR A 314 -22.88 4.59 1.46
C THR A 314 -22.43 5.80 0.69
N VAL A 315 -21.56 5.60 -0.31
CA VAL A 315 -21.07 6.69 -1.17
C VAL A 315 -22.24 7.38 -1.88
N GLU A 316 -23.18 6.60 -2.47
CA GLU A 316 -24.36 7.15 -3.14
C GLU A 316 -25.30 7.88 -2.16
N ARG A 317 -25.55 7.28 -0.98
CA ARG A 317 -26.35 7.90 0.09
C ARG A 317 -25.72 9.21 0.58
N ALA A 318 -24.41 9.31 0.61
CA ALA A 318 -23.67 10.51 0.99
C ALA A 318 -23.55 11.53 -0.17
N GLY A 319 -24.15 11.24 -1.33
CA GLY A 319 -24.18 12.14 -2.49
C GLY A 319 -22.91 12.13 -3.33
N GLY A 320 -22.04 11.13 -3.17
CA GLY A 320 -20.88 10.89 -4.02
C GLY A 320 -21.18 9.94 -5.19
N SER A 321 -20.18 9.63 -6.00
CA SER A 321 -20.25 8.63 -7.06
C SER A 321 -19.28 7.48 -6.77
N ALA A 322 -19.79 6.24 -6.74
CA ALA A 322 -19.03 5.04 -6.40
C ALA A 322 -18.56 4.32 -7.67
N HIS A 323 -17.25 4.11 -7.80
CA HIS A 323 -16.66 3.51 -9.00
C HIS A 323 -15.85 2.26 -8.64
N PRO A 324 -16.28 1.04 -9.04
CA PRO A 324 -15.51 -0.17 -8.81
C PRO A 324 -14.24 -0.17 -9.63
N ASN A 325 -13.13 -0.64 -9.07
CA ASN A 325 -11.82 -0.68 -9.68
C ASN A 325 -11.18 -2.07 -9.60
N ARG A 326 -10.25 -2.34 -10.51
CA ARG A 326 -9.38 -3.53 -10.43
C ARG A 326 -8.54 -3.50 -9.16
N VAL A 327 -8.25 -4.68 -8.60
CA VAL A 327 -7.38 -4.84 -7.44
C VAL A 327 -5.93 -4.48 -7.79
N GLY A 328 -5.31 -3.65 -6.96
CA GLY A 328 -3.90 -3.31 -7.05
C GLY A 328 -3.61 -1.83 -7.15
N HIS A 329 -2.65 -1.40 -6.34
CA HIS A 329 -2.34 0.00 -6.10
C HIS A 329 -2.01 0.81 -7.36
N ALA A 330 -1.39 0.20 -8.37
CA ALA A 330 -1.06 0.90 -9.61
C ALA A 330 -2.32 1.30 -10.40
N PHE A 331 -3.35 0.45 -10.41
CA PHE A 331 -4.63 0.74 -11.07
C PHE A 331 -5.39 1.85 -10.36
N PHE A 332 -5.41 1.84 -9.02
CA PHE A 332 -6.02 2.91 -8.23
C PHE A 332 -5.35 4.26 -8.49
N LYS A 333 -4.03 4.32 -8.35
CA LYS A 333 -3.24 5.55 -8.55
C LYS A 333 -3.42 6.15 -9.95
N THR A 334 -3.54 5.32 -10.99
CA THR A 334 -3.77 5.78 -12.35
C THR A 334 -5.20 6.30 -12.50
N ARG A 335 -6.20 5.49 -12.16
CA ARG A 335 -7.60 5.84 -12.38
C ARG A 335 -8.06 7.03 -11.54
N MET A 336 -7.56 7.16 -10.31
CA MET A 336 -7.82 8.35 -9.49
C MET A 336 -7.41 9.64 -10.19
N ARG A 337 -6.27 9.64 -10.90
CA ARG A 337 -5.81 10.81 -11.67
C ARG A 337 -6.68 11.05 -12.89
N ASP A 338 -7.02 10.00 -13.62
CA ASP A 338 -7.80 10.08 -14.84
C ASP A 338 -9.23 10.60 -14.57
N GLU A 339 -9.85 10.17 -13.46
CA GLU A 339 -11.21 10.54 -13.08
C GLU A 339 -11.28 11.71 -12.08
N GLY A 340 -10.14 12.13 -11.51
CA GLY A 340 -10.09 13.14 -10.44
C GLY A 340 -10.71 12.65 -9.13
N ALA A 341 -10.79 11.33 -8.90
CA ALA A 341 -11.42 10.77 -7.73
C ALA A 341 -10.71 11.22 -6.43
N MET A 342 -11.50 11.61 -5.42
CA MET A 342 -10.99 12.15 -4.18
C MET A 342 -10.31 11.10 -3.31
N PHE A 343 -10.87 9.89 -3.28
CA PHE A 343 -10.45 8.81 -2.40
C PHE A 343 -10.56 7.46 -3.12
N GLY A 344 -9.71 6.52 -2.74
CA GLY A 344 -9.80 5.13 -3.13
C GLY A 344 -9.52 4.22 -1.95
N GLY A 345 -10.28 3.13 -1.80
CA GLY A 345 -10.09 2.15 -0.74
C GLY A 345 -10.05 0.72 -1.25
N GLU A 346 -9.05 -0.05 -0.80
CA GLU A 346 -8.97 -1.49 -1.03
C GLU A 346 -9.21 -2.26 0.26
N VAL A 347 -9.85 -3.43 0.15
CA VAL A 347 -10.05 -4.34 1.30
C VAL A 347 -8.73 -4.83 1.90
N SER A 348 -7.63 -4.69 1.17
CA SER A 348 -6.26 -5.02 1.62
C SER A 348 -5.61 -3.99 2.54
N GLY A 349 -6.32 -2.90 2.90
CA GLY A 349 -5.84 -1.86 3.79
C GLY A 349 -5.03 -0.75 3.11
N HIS A 350 -5.06 -0.66 1.78
CA HIS A 350 -4.51 0.49 1.07
C HIS A 350 -5.59 1.55 0.87
N TYR A 351 -5.28 2.79 1.25
CA TYR A 351 -6.18 3.94 1.14
C TYR A 351 -5.46 5.07 0.42
N TYR A 352 -6.04 5.52 -0.69
CA TYR A 352 -5.45 6.47 -1.64
C TYR A 352 -6.16 7.81 -1.54
N PHE A 353 -5.41 8.90 -1.59
CA PHE A 353 -5.96 10.25 -1.47
C PHE A 353 -5.48 11.14 -2.61
N ARG A 354 -6.43 11.76 -3.35
CA ARG A 354 -6.11 12.72 -4.43
C ARG A 354 -5.16 13.79 -3.97
N ASP A 355 -5.44 14.39 -2.82
CA ASP A 355 -4.68 15.50 -2.26
C ASP A 355 -3.37 15.05 -1.59
N PHE A 356 -3.09 13.74 -1.63
CA PHE A 356 -1.80 13.13 -1.31
C PHE A 356 -1.21 12.45 -2.56
N TYR A 357 -1.16 13.16 -3.67
CA TYR A 357 -0.58 12.69 -4.95
C TYR A 357 -1.24 11.41 -5.48
N CYS A 358 -2.49 11.12 -5.17
CA CYS A 358 -3.18 9.84 -5.42
C CYS A 358 -2.37 8.63 -4.90
N ALA A 359 -1.52 8.83 -3.92
CA ALA A 359 -0.74 7.77 -3.28
C ALA A 359 -1.50 7.16 -2.09
N ASP A 360 -1.11 5.96 -1.73
CA ASP A 360 -1.54 5.28 -0.53
C ASP A 360 -0.86 5.86 0.71
N SER A 361 -1.58 5.80 1.83
CA SER A 361 -1.11 6.25 3.13
C SER A 361 -1.71 5.38 4.23
N GLY A 362 -0.90 4.96 5.19
CA GLY A 362 -1.35 4.37 6.45
C GLY A 362 -1.55 5.41 7.54
N THR A 363 -0.98 6.60 7.40
CA THR A 363 -1.10 7.71 8.37
C THR A 363 -2.42 8.45 8.23
N ILE A 364 -2.80 8.85 7.03
CA ILE A 364 -4.00 9.68 6.80
C ILE A 364 -5.29 8.99 7.26
N PRO A 365 -5.57 7.70 6.93
CA PRO A 365 -6.77 7.03 7.44
C PRO A 365 -6.77 6.87 8.96
N ALA A 366 -5.61 6.68 9.60
CA ALA A 366 -5.50 6.69 11.05
C ALA A 366 -5.98 8.01 11.64
N LEU A 367 -5.50 9.14 11.11
CA LEU A 367 -5.92 10.48 11.54
C LEU A 367 -7.41 10.74 11.29
N LEU A 368 -7.95 10.33 10.14
CA LEU A 368 -9.36 10.51 9.80
C LEU A 368 -10.31 9.73 10.73
N ILE A 369 -9.96 8.50 11.09
CA ILE A 369 -10.76 7.70 12.04
C ILE A 369 -10.68 8.30 13.45
N LEU A 370 -9.53 8.78 13.91
CA LEU A 370 -9.39 9.47 15.19
C LEU A 370 -10.24 10.75 15.25
N GLU A 371 -10.26 11.55 14.19
CA GLU A 371 -11.14 12.71 14.06
C GLU A 371 -12.61 12.28 14.05
N LEU A 372 -12.99 11.27 13.27
CA LEU A 372 -14.35 10.77 13.18
C LEU A 372 -14.90 10.36 14.54
N LEU A 373 -14.18 9.52 15.29
CA LEU A 373 -14.58 9.08 16.64
C LEU A 373 -14.74 10.28 17.59
N SER A 374 -13.81 11.22 17.52
CA SER A 374 -13.82 12.41 18.37
C SER A 374 -15.02 13.34 18.07
N VAL A 375 -15.39 13.48 16.81
CA VAL A 375 -16.52 14.33 16.36
C VAL A 375 -17.86 13.65 16.65
N GLU A 376 -17.99 12.35 16.32
CA GLU A 376 -19.23 11.59 16.57
C GLU A 376 -19.48 11.35 18.06
N GLY A 377 -18.42 11.24 18.87
CA GLY A 377 -18.53 10.89 20.29
C GLY A 377 -19.13 9.51 20.54
N ARG A 378 -18.99 8.62 19.57
CA ARG A 378 -19.48 7.23 19.55
C ARG A 378 -18.30 6.28 19.47
N LYS A 379 -18.50 5.05 19.92
CA LYS A 379 -17.54 3.97 19.81
C LYS A 379 -17.40 3.48 18.37
N LEU A 380 -16.22 2.97 18.01
CA LEU A 380 -15.98 2.43 16.67
C LEU A 380 -16.93 1.26 16.35
N SER A 381 -17.16 0.35 17.33
CA SER A 381 -18.13 -0.76 17.18
C SER A 381 -19.55 -0.26 16.90
N GLU A 382 -19.98 0.84 17.52
CA GLU A 382 -21.30 1.42 17.27
C GLU A 382 -21.44 2.08 15.90
N LEU A 383 -20.34 2.62 15.34
CA LEU A 383 -20.32 3.16 13.98
C LEU A 383 -20.36 2.04 12.93
N LEU A 384 -19.79 0.89 13.25
CA LEU A 384 -19.73 -0.28 12.36
C LEU A 384 -21.00 -1.14 12.39
N GLU A 385 -21.76 -1.12 13.48
CA GLU A 385 -22.94 -1.97 13.67
C GLU A 385 -23.96 -1.90 12.53
N PRO A 386 -24.33 -0.73 11.96
CA PRO A 386 -25.27 -0.66 10.84
C PRO A 386 -24.81 -1.40 9.57
N TYR A 387 -23.51 -1.59 9.42
CA TYR A 387 -22.94 -2.30 8.28
C TYR A 387 -22.79 -3.79 8.59
N ARG A 388 -22.23 -4.16 9.73
CA ARG A 388 -22.05 -5.55 10.17
C ARG A 388 -23.36 -6.32 10.32
N SER A 389 -24.45 -5.63 10.69
CA SER A 389 -25.78 -6.25 10.83
C SER A 389 -26.54 -6.42 9.52
N ARG A 390 -26.04 -5.86 8.42
CA ARG A 390 -26.71 -5.89 7.10
C ARG A 390 -25.90 -6.54 5.99
N TYR A 391 -24.60 -6.41 6.02
CA TYR A 391 -23.69 -6.86 4.97
C TYR A 391 -22.81 -7.99 5.53
N PHE A 392 -23.16 -9.24 5.22
CA PHE A 392 -22.51 -10.42 5.77
C PHE A 392 -21.43 -10.88 4.80
N ILE A 393 -20.18 -10.48 5.05
CA ILE A 393 -19.03 -10.74 4.19
C ILE A 393 -18.27 -12.00 4.60
N SER A 394 -17.70 -12.72 3.63
CA SER A 394 -16.86 -13.91 3.86
C SER A 394 -15.41 -13.58 4.18
N GLY A 395 -14.96 -12.33 3.93
CA GLY A 395 -13.56 -12.02 3.76
C GLY A 395 -12.96 -12.66 2.49
N GLU A 396 -11.66 -12.47 2.25
CA GLU A 396 -10.96 -13.08 1.11
C GLU A 396 -10.52 -14.52 1.46
N ILE A 397 -10.93 -15.49 0.64
CA ILE A 397 -10.61 -16.90 0.81
C ILE A 397 -9.76 -17.38 -0.35
N ASN A 398 -8.56 -17.87 -0.04
CA ASN A 398 -7.61 -18.41 -1.00
C ASN A 398 -7.84 -19.92 -1.18
N SER A 399 -7.74 -20.40 -2.43
CA SER A 399 -7.80 -21.81 -2.78
C SER A 399 -6.76 -22.15 -3.85
N GLU A 400 -5.97 -23.19 -3.65
CA GLU A 400 -5.06 -23.71 -4.67
C GLU A 400 -5.86 -24.38 -5.79
N VAL A 401 -5.58 -24.02 -7.04
CA VAL A 401 -6.34 -24.48 -8.21
C VAL A 401 -5.40 -24.73 -9.37
N ALA A 402 -5.46 -25.92 -9.95
CA ALA A 402 -4.61 -26.32 -11.07
C ALA A 402 -4.94 -25.57 -12.38
N ASP A 403 -6.23 -25.30 -12.65
CA ASP A 403 -6.70 -24.60 -13.84
C ASP A 403 -7.76 -23.54 -13.46
N GLY A 404 -7.28 -22.36 -13.08
CA GLY A 404 -8.12 -21.24 -12.71
C GLY A 404 -9.03 -20.76 -13.84
N LYS A 405 -8.59 -20.85 -15.11
CA LYS A 405 -9.42 -20.41 -16.25
C LYS A 405 -10.61 -21.33 -16.47
N ALA A 406 -10.42 -22.64 -16.34
CA ALA A 406 -11.52 -23.61 -16.45
C ALA A 406 -12.53 -23.39 -15.32
N ARG A 407 -12.08 -23.08 -14.09
CA ARG A 407 -12.97 -22.79 -12.96
C ARG A 407 -13.76 -21.51 -13.14
N LEU A 408 -13.14 -20.43 -13.65
CA LEU A 408 -13.87 -19.21 -13.96
C LEU A 408 -14.98 -19.46 -15.00
N ALA A 409 -14.68 -20.21 -16.07
CA ALA A 409 -15.68 -20.56 -17.09
C ALA A 409 -16.83 -21.43 -16.53
N GLU A 410 -16.55 -22.34 -15.61
CA GLU A 410 -17.56 -23.16 -14.91
C GLU A 410 -18.46 -22.29 -14.01
N ILE A 411 -17.89 -21.33 -13.28
CA ILE A 411 -18.62 -20.35 -12.46
C ILE A 411 -19.57 -19.53 -13.34
N GLU A 412 -19.07 -18.96 -14.45
CA GLU A 412 -19.90 -18.20 -15.38
C GLU A 412 -21.07 -19.01 -15.94
N ALA A 413 -20.81 -20.26 -16.34
CA ALA A 413 -21.86 -21.14 -16.82
C ALA A 413 -22.89 -21.50 -15.74
N ARG A 414 -22.45 -21.68 -14.49
CA ARG A 414 -23.31 -22.04 -13.35
C ARG A 414 -24.23 -20.91 -12.92
N TYR A 415 -23.75 -19.65 -13.03
CA TYR A 415 -24.46 -18.45 -12.60
C TYR A 415 -24.85 -17.54 -13.78
N ALA A 416 -25.11 -18.13 -14.95
CA ALA A 416 -25.44 -17.39 -16.18
C ALA A 416 -26.74 -16.59 -16.12
N ASP A 417 -27.58 -16.78 -15.10
CA ASP A 417 -28.81 -16.03 -14.83
C ASP A 417 -28.56 -14.75 -14.00
N ALA A 418 -27.35 -14.57 -13.49
CA ALA A 418 -26.96 -13.38 -12.74
C ALA A 418 -26.43 -12.25 -13.66
N ARG A 419 -26.25 -11.07 -13.09
CA ARG A 419 -25.43 -10.03 -13.73
C ARG A 419 -23.95 -10.40 -13.52
N ILE A 420 -23.22 -10.54 -14.63
CA ILE A 420 -21.79 -10.88 -14.62
C ILE A 420 -20.98 -9.68 -15.11
N ASP A 421 -19.87 -9.39 -14.40
CA ASP A 421 -18.88 -8.39 -14.77
C ASP A 421 -17.46 -8.98 -14.76
N HIS A 422 -16.58 -8.46 -15.64
CA HIS A 422 -15.23 -8.96 -15.87
C HIS A 422 -14.16 -7.90 -15.62
N LEU A 423 -14.43 -6.90 -14.80
CA LEU A 423 -13.45 -5.84 -14.51
C LEU A 423 -12.15 -6.42 -13.91
N ASP A 424 -12.27 -7.38 -12.97
CA ASP A 424 -11.14 -8.14 -12.43
C ASP A 424 -11.60 -9.55 -12.01
N GLY A 425 -11.27 -10.55 -12.79
CA GLY A 425 -11.81 -11.90 -12.65
C GLY A 425 -13.27 -11.98 -13.09
N VAL A 426 -14.10 -12.66 -12.31
CA VAL A 426 -15.54 -12.81 -12.52
C VAL A 426 -16.30 -12.33 -11.28
N SER A 427 -17.05 -11.25 -11.44
CA SER A 427 -18.02 -10.81 -10.44
C SER A 427 -19.40 -11.28 -10.83
N VAL A 428 -20.13 -11.87 -9.89
CA VAL A 428 -21.49 -12.36 -10.05
C VAL A 428 -22.39 -11.64 -9.08
N ASP A 429 -23.45 -10.98 -9.59
CA ASP A 429 -24.36 -10.15 -8.81
C ASP A 429 -25.80 -10.65 -8.92
N TYR A 430 -26.40 -10.97 -7.77
CA TYR A 430 -27.85 -11.14 -7.55
C TYR A 430 -28.38 -9.99 -6.67
N ASP A 431 -29.66 -9.89 -6.49
CA ASP A 431 -30.28 -8.80 -5.71
C ASP A 431 -29.86 -8.81 -4.23
N ASP A 432 -29.71 -10.00 -3.63
CA ASP A 432 -29.48 -10.22 -2.21
C ASP A 432 -28.11 -10.79 -1.84
N TRP A 433 -27.26 -11.08 -2.83
CA TRP A 433 -25.89 -11.53 -2.63
C TRP A 433 -25.02 -11.28 -3.86
N HIS A 434 -23.74 -11.24 -3.66
CA HIS A 434 -22.76 -11.18 -4.76
C HIS A 434 -21.44 -11.83 -4.36
N PHE A 435 -20.60 -12.10 -5.36
CA PHE A 435 -19.23 -12.53 -5.13
C PHE A 435 -18.29 -12.14 -6.27
N ASN A 436 -17.01 -12.04 -5.96
CA ASN A 436 -15.95 -11.95 -6.95
C ASN A 436 -15.00 -13.13 -6.80
N VAL A 437 -14.65 -13.75 -7.92
CA VAL A 437 -13.60 -14.78 -8.01
C VAL A 437 -12.56 -14.35 -9.02
N ARG A 438 -11.31 -14.35 -8.60
CA ARG A 438 -10.18 -13.99 -9.47
C ARG A 438 -8.99 -14.91 -9.26
N SER A 439 -8.18 -15.09 -10.30
CA SER A 439 -6.87 -15.75 -10.18
C SER A 439 -5.85 -14.81 -9.57
N SER A 440 -4.94 -15.32 -8.76
CA SER A 440 -3.75 -14.57 -8.37
C SER A 440 -2.85 -14.35 -9.58
N ASN A 441 -2.24 -13.15 -9.67
CA ASN A 441 -1.30 -12.83 -10.73
C ASN A 441 0.10 -13.44 -10.50
N THR A 442 0.36 -13.96 -9.30
CA THR A 442 1.70 -14.38 -8.87
C THR A 442 1.77 -15.82 -8.38
N GLU A 443 0.64 -16.44 -8.06
CA GLU A 443 0.55 -17.77 -7.43
C GLU A 443 -0.56 -18.59 -8.08
N PRO A 444 -0.50 -19.94 -8.04
CA PRO A 444 -1.56 -20.81 -8.54
C PRO A 444 -2.76 -20.86 -7.57
N LEU A 445 -3.28 -19.67 -7.25
CA LEU A 445 -4.37 -19.48 -6.30
C LEU A 445 -5.56 -18.78 -6.97
N MET A 446 -6.76 -19.20 -6.58
CA MET A 446 -7.99 -18.44 -6.79
C MET A 446 -8.45 -17.81 -5.48
N ARG A 447 -8.99 -16.61 -5.56
CA ARG A 447 -9.43 -15.80 -4.43
C ARG A 447 -10.92 -15.54 -4.57
N LEU A 448 -11.67 -15.86 -3.52
CA LEU A 448 -13.10 -15.61 -3.41
C LEU A 448 -13.36 -14.55 -2.35
N CYS A 449 -14.14 -13.53 -2.69
CA CYS A 449 -14.84 -12.66 -1.74
C CYS A 449 -16.33 -12.74 -2.02
N LEU A 450 -17.14 -12.96 -0.99
CA LEU A 450 -18.58 -13.14 -1.11
C LEU A 450 -19.34 -12.37 -0.03
N GLU A 451 -20.48 -11.82 -0.38
CA GLU A 451 -21.40 -11.13 0.53
C GLU A 451 -22.83 -11.62 0.35
N SER A 452 -23.57 -11.71 1.45
CA SER A 452 -25.02 -11.85 1.47
C SER A 452 -25.66 -10.70 2.27
N LEU A 453 -26.83 -10.24 1.83
CA LEU A 453 -27.65 -9.26 2.55
C LEU A 453 -28.76 -9.93 3.39
N VAL A 454 -28.79 -11.26 3.46
CA VAL A 454 -29.85 -12.03 4.13
C VAL A 454 -29.46 -12.40 5.56
N SER A 455 -28.37 -13.16 5.72
CA SER A 455 -27.85 -13.56 7.03
C SER A 455 -26.44 -14.17 6.91
N VAL A 456 -25.80 -14.40 8.06
CA VAL A 456 -24.50 -15.12 8.14
C VAL A 456 -24.62 -16.53 7.58
N GLU A 457 -25.71 -17.25 7.93
CA GLU A 457 -25.93 -18.63 7.48
C GLU A 457 -26.16 -18.71 5.96
N ASP A 458 -26.82 -17.70 5.36
CA ASP A 458 -26.97 -17.63 3.90
C ASP A 458 -25.64 -17.34 3.24
N MET A 459 -24.84 -16.41 3.78
CA MET A 459 -23.49 -16.12 3.30
C MET A 459 -22.62 -17.38 3.34
N GLU A 460 -22.59 -18.10 4.47
CA GLU A 460 -21.81 -19.32 4.64
C GLU A 460 -22.23 -20.43 3.65
N ARG A 461 -23.52 -20.63 3.48
CA ARG A 461 -24.05 -21.60 2.52
C ARG A 461 -23.65 -21.27 1.08
N ARG A 462 -23.76 -19.99 0.66
CA ARG A 462 -23.36 -19.51 -0.67
C ARG A 462 -21.86 -19.63 -0.87
N ARG A 463 -21.09 -19.23 0.12
CA ARG A 463 -19.61 -19.37 0.15
C ARG A 463 -19.19 -20.81 -0.10
N ASP A 464 -19.78 -21.74 0.64
CA ASP A 464 -19.42 -23.15 0.55
C ASP A 464 -19.85 -23.76 -0.80
N GLU A 465 -20.97 -23.32 -1.40
CA GLU A 465 -21.38 -23.68 -2.76
C GLU A 465 -20.32 -23.23 -3.78
N VAL A 466 -19.91 -21.97 -3.75
CA VAL A 466 -18.91 -21.42 -4.70
C VAL A 466 -17.53 -22.06 -4.49
N LEU A 467 -17.12 -22.25 -3.23
CA LEU A 467 -15.85 -22.94 -2.92
C LEU A 467 -15.88 -24.40 -3.41
N GLY A 468 -17.03 -25.07 -3.39
CA GLY A 468 -17.18 -26.40 -3.96
C GLY A 468 -16.87 -26.46 -5.46
N ILE A 469 -17.21 -25.42 -6.22
CA ILE A 469 -16.85 -25.31 -7.65
C ILE A 469 -15.36 -24.99 -7.81
N ILE A 470 -14.83 -24.04 -7.04
CA ILE A 470 -13.43 -23.60 -7.13
C ILE A 470 -12.48 -24.77 -6.84
N ARG A 471 -12.81 -25.61 -5.86
CA ARG A 471 -11.95 -26.69 -5.34
C ARG A 471 -12.18 -28.07 -6.01
N ALA A 472 -13.20 -28.18 -6.88
CA ALA A 472 -13.46 -29.40 -7.64
C ALA A 472 -12.40 -29.58 -8.76
#